data_e62a6fc3eabd32d624d280a9df954334
#
_entry.id   e62a6fc3eabd32d624d280a9df954334
#
_cell.length_a   1.000
_cell.length_b   1.000
_cell.length_c   1.000
_cell.angle_alpha   90.00
_cell.angle_beta   90.00
_cell.angle_gamma   90.00
#
_symmetry.space_group_name_H-M   'P 1'
#
loop_
_entity.id
_entity.type
_entity.pdbx_description
1 polymer ?
#
loop_
_entity_poly.entity_id
_entity_poly.type
_entity_poly.pdbx_seq_one_letter_code
_entity_poly.pdbx_strand_id
1 'polypeptide(L)'
;MSWDLGLFGAREAGERNAAASVLDARGRLQAARVALVADVVHRYLDIRMAQRQRALIDEQALLDARALQLAQVRQQQRLGTAEAVHQLQLQAGQSAALRASLRETQARSAHMLAALLGRTRPDAQWLQADAKAPLPGPQALGVAVLPADLLRTRPDIQVAQAAVERAAAEQGIAHAALYPRFVIGGSLLYSFNITQNLRTTQDNAPTFGPQIDIPLFDWGRRRSQADASELALQAAVQAYRQSVLDGVAEVESALAALDAQRERIASLQSTQQVLAERERVQDQRLKLGLDSEFGGLAPRRAALQARSEQTTALAAHALAYVALYKALGGAPLPAEDQDAADSLSLIHI
;
A
#
# COMPACT_ATOMS: atom_id res chain seq x y z
N MET A 1 27.45 34.64 -16.81
CA MET A 1 27.49 34.06 -15.46
C MET A 1 27.11 35.13 -14.47
N SER A 2 26.28 34.78 -13.46
CA SER A 2 25.93 35.71 -12.37
C SER A 2 26.01 34.97 -11.04
N TRP A 3 26.51 35.63 -10.03
CA TRP A 3 26.60 35.11 -8.68
C TRP A 3 25.83 36.06 -7.74
N ASP A 4 24.76 35.51 -7.13
CA ASP A 4 23.98 36.19 -6.12
C ASP A 4 24.68 36.03 -4.77
N LEU A 5 24.94 37.12 -4.08
CA LEU A 5 25.57 37.08 -2.76
C LEU A 5 24.65 36.49 -1.66
N GLY A 6 23.34 36.37 -1.96
CA GLY A 6 22.37 35.77 -1.05
C GLY A 6 22.27 36.44 0.30
N LEU A 7 22.39 37.76 0.36
CA LEU A 7 22.31 38.54 1.59
C LEU A 7 20.89 38.45 2.18
N PHE A 8 20.76 38.91 3.43
CA PHE A 8 19.49 38.91 4.18
C PHE A 8 18.85 37.53 4.36
N GLY A 9 19.67 36.46 4.41
CA GLY A 9 19.21 35.09 4.66
C GLY A 9 18.72 34.34 3.41
N ALA A 10 18.74 34.93 2.22
CA ALA A 10 18.27 34.27 0.99
C ALA A 10 19.05 33.01 0.65
N ARG A 11 20.39 33.01 0.83
CA ARG A 11 21.26 31.85 0.59
C ARG A 11 20.92 30.71 1.56
N GLU A 12 20.88 30.99 2.86
CA GLU A 12 20.60 30.01 3.90
C GLU A 12 19.19 29.41 3.74
N ALA A 13 18.19 30.25 3.40
CA ALA A 13 16.85 29.80 3.10
C ALA A 13 16.82 28.91 1.83
N GLY A 14 17.60 29.27 0.79
CA GLY A 14 17.77 28.45 -0.41
C GLY A 14 18.38 27.08 -0.11
N GLU A 15 19.42 27.02 0.71
CA GLU A 15 20.07 25.78 1.16
C GLU A 15 19.09 24.91 1.97
N ARG A 16 18.32 25.50 2.90
CA ARG A 16 17.28 24.79 3.65
C ARG A 16 16.16 24.25 2.75
N ASN A 17 15.74 25.03 1.74
CA ASN A 17 14.74 24.57 0.77
C ASN A 17 15.24 23.36 -0.02
N ALA A 18 16.50 23.38 -0.47
CA ALA A 18 17.10 22.23 -1.15
C ALA A 18 17.22 21.01 -0.25
N ALA A 19 17.65 21.18 1.01
CA ALA A 19 17.73 20.11 2.01
C ALA A 19 16.34 19.50 2.29
N ALA A 20 15.32 20.32 2.48
CA ALA A 20 13.93 19.86 2.65
C ALA A 20 13.42 19.07 1.44
N SER A 21 13.81 19.46 0.23
CA SER A 21 13.47 18.72 -0.99
C SER A 21 14.11 17.34 -1.04
N VAL A 22 15.34 17.18 -0.54
CA VAL A 22 16.01 15.87 -0.41
C VAL A 22 15.28 14.99 0.63
N LEU A 23 14.89 15.56 1.77
CA LEU A 23 14.12 14.84 2.80
C LEU A 23 12.75 14.37 2.27
N ASP A 24 12.04 15.24 1.54
CA ASP A 24 10.78 14.89 0.87
C ASP A 24 10.97 13.72 -0.10
N ALA A 25 11.99 13.77 -0.95
CA ALA A 25 12.27 12.70 -1.92
C ALA A 25 12.62 11.36 -1.23
N ARG A 26 13.40 11.39 -0.14
CA ARG A 26 13.71 10.21 0.68
C ARG A 26 12.46 9.63 1.33
N GLY A 27 11.63 10.47 1.93
CA GLY A 27 10.36 10.04 2.51
C GLY A 27 9.42 9.38 1.49
N ARG A 28 9.29 9.97 0.30
CA ARG A 28 8.49 9.38 -0.80
C ARG A 28 9.05 8.06 -1.30
N LEU A 29 10.37 7.92 -1.41
CA LEU A 29 11.00 6.66 -1.78
C LEU A 29 10.69 5.57 -0.76
N GLN A 30 10.80 5.89 0.53
CA GLN A 30 10.47 4.94 1.60
C GLN A 30 8.98 4.58 1.60
N ALA A 31 8.08 5.56 1.41
CA ALA A 31 6.64 5.32 1.26
C ALA A 31 6.34 4.35 0.10
N ALA A 32 6.98 4.56 -1.05
CA ALA A 32 6.82 3.70 -2.22
C ALA A 32 7.31 2.26 -1.96
N ARG A 33 8.45 2.10 -1.26
CA ARG A 33 8.98 0.78 -0.86
C ARG A 33 8.03 0.04 0.09
N VAL A 34 7.53 0.72 1.12
CA VAL A 34 6.57 0.14 2.08
C VAL A 34 5.28 -0.27 1.36
N ALA A 35 4.76 0.58 0.49
CA ALA A 35 3.57 0.27 -0.30
C ALA A 35 3.80 -0.93 -1.23
N LEU A 36 4.93 -0.98 -1.93
CA LEU A 36 5.27 -2.09 -2.83
C LEU A 36 5.35 -3.43 -2.08
N VAL A 37 6.03 -3.46 -0.92
CA VAL A 37 6.13 -4.68 -0.09
C VAL A 37 4.74 -5.12 0.38
N ALA A 38 3.94 -4.18 0.87
CA ALA A 38 2.57 -4.47 1.31
C ALA A 38 1.71 -5.01 0.15
N ASP A 39 1.80 -4.43 -1.04
CA ASP A 39 1.07 -4.88 -2.22
C ASP A 39 1.51 -6.28 -2.68
N VAL A 40 2.80 -6.58 -2.67
CA VAL A 40 3.32 -7.93 -2.99
C VAL A 40 2.75 -8.96 -2.03
N VAL A 41 2.81 -8.70 -0.72
CA VAL A 41 2.28 -9.62 0.30
C VAL A 41 0.76 -9.75 0.17
N HIS A 42 0.04 -8.67 -0.07
CA HIS A 42 -1.41 -8.68 -0.27
C HIS A 42 -1.80 -9.57 -1.47
N ARG A 43 -1.16 -9.39 -2.64
CA ARG A 43 -1.43 -10.23 -3.83
C ARG A 43 -1.08 -11.69 -3.61
N TYR A 44 0.01 -11.96 -2.89
CA TYR A 44 0.37 -13.32 -2.52
C TYR A 44 -0.68 -13.99 -1.62
N LEU A 45 -1.16 -13.29 -0.60
CA LEU A 45 -2.24 -13.76 0.29
C LEU A 45 -3.54 -14.01 -0.47
N ASP A 46 -3.93 -13.10 -1.38
CA ASP A 46 -5.09 -13.28 -2.25
C ASP A 46 -5.01 -14.57 -3.07
N ILE A 47 -3.84 -14.85 -3.65
CA ILE A 47 -3.60 -16.07 -4.41
C ILE A 47 -3.76 -17.31 -3.52
N ARG A 48 -3.12 -17.31 -2.33
CA ARG A 48 -3.17 -18.44 -1.41
C ARG A 48 -4.57 -18.69 -0.86
N MET A 49 -5.28 -17.62 -0.54
CA MET A 49 -6.69 -17.71 -0.15
C MET A 49 -7.54 -18.30 -1.27
N ALA A 50 -7.41 -17.76 -2.49
CA ALA A 50 -8.17 -18.25 -3.64
C ALA A 50 -7.87 -19.72 -3.97
N GLN A 51 -6.62 -20.15 -3.83
CA GLN A 51 -6.23 -21.55 -4.03
C GLN A 51 -6.97 -22.49 -3.06
N ARG A 52 -6.99 -22.16 -1.77
CA ARG A 52 -7.74 -22.93 -0.74
C ARG A 52 -9.24 -22.88 -0.98
N GLN A 53 -9.77 -21.70 -1.26
CA GLN A 53 -11.21 -21.53 -1.53
C GLN A 53 -11.66 -22.35 -2.74
N ARG A 54 -10.86 -22.37 -3.80
CA ARG A 54 -11.13 -23.21 -4.99
C ARG A 54 -11.14 -24.70 -4.66
N ALA A 55 -10.20 -25.17 -3.85
CA ALA A 55 -10.19 -26.56 -3.44
C ALA A 55 -11.44 -26.94 -2.62
N LEU A 56 -11.88 -26.06 -1.71
CA LEU A 56 -13.08 -26.26 -0.92
C LEU A 56 -14.37 -26.23 -1.77
N ILE A 57 -14.44 -25.33 -2.77
CA ILE A 57 -15.61 -25.28 -3.66
C ILE A 57 -15.62 -26.47 -4.63
N ASP A 58 -14.47 -27.03 -5.01
CA ASP A 58 -14.39 -28.25 -5.80
C ASP A 58 -14.89 -29.45 -4.98
N GLU A 59 -14.54 -29.55 -3.69
CA GLU A 59 -15.08 -30.56 -2.77
C GLU A 59 -16.60 -30.39 -2.56
N GLN A 60 -17.07 -29.14 -2.39
CA GLN A 60 -18.49 -28.80 -2.29
C GLN A 60 -19.26 -29.24 -3.55
N ALA A 61 -18.71 -29.00 -4.74
CA ALA A 61 -19.35 -29.37 -6.01
C ALA A 61 -19.54 -30.90 -6.14
N LEU A 62 -18.60 -31.69 -5.60
CA LEU A 62 -18.75 -33.15 -5.55
C LEU A 62 -19.88 -33.58 -4.63
N LEU A 63 -20.02 -32.95 -3.45
CA LEU A 63 -21.14 -33.20 -2.54
C LEU A 63 -22.48 -32.77 -3.15
N ASP A 64 -22.52 -31.64 -3.83
CA ASP A 64 -23.73 -31.14 -4.51
C ASP A 64 -24.18 -32.08 -5.64
N ALA A 65 -23.23 -32.58 -6.44
CA ALA A 65 -23.51 -33.56 -7.48
C ALA A 65 -24.08 -34.89 -6.89
N ARG A 66 -23.48 -35.37 -5.79
CA ARG A 66 -23.97 -36.55 -5.09
C ARG A 66 -25.36 -36.36 -4.49
N ALA A 67 -25.59 -35.19 -3.87
CA ALA A 67 -26.89 -34.83 -3.33
C ALA A 67 -27.98 -34.82 -4.40
N LEU A 68 -27.68 -34.20 -5.55
CA LEU A 68 -28.58 -34.13 -6.69
C LEU A 68 -28.92 -35.55 -7.24
N GLN A 69 -27.93 -36.41 -7.39
CA GLN A 69 -28.13 -37.81 -7.83
C GLN A 69 -29.07 -38.55 -6.88
N LEU A 70 -28.81 -38.47 -5.55
CA LEU A 70 -29.63 -39.13 -4.56
C LEU A 70 -31.07 -38.58 -4.51
N ALA A 71 -31.22 -37.25 -4.67
CA ALA A 71 -32.54 -36.60 -4.70
C ALA A 71 -33.35 -37.05 -5.93
N GLN A 72 -32.72 -37.15 -7.11
CA GLN A 72 -33.35 -37.67 -8.34
C GLN A 72 -33.84 -39.12 -8.17
N VAL A 73 -32.99 -40.00 -7.61
CA VAL A 73 -33.40 -41.41 -7.30
C VAL A 73 -34.58 -41.44 -6.35
N ARG A 74 -34.58 -40.68 -5.28
CA ARG A 74 -35.70 -40.57 -4.32
C ARG A 74 -36.97 -40.06 -5.00
N GLN A 75 -36.87 -39.08 -5.89
CA GLN A 75 -38.01 -38.55 -6.65
C GLN A 75 -38.61 -39.64 -7.55
N GLN A 76 -37.78 -40.39 -8.27
CA GLN A 76 -38.22 -41.52 -9.11
C GLN A 76 -38.93 -42.59 -8.34
N GLN A 77 -38.46 -42.84 -7.11
CA GLN A 77 -39.08 -43.80 -6.19
C GLN A 77 -40.29 -43.20 -5.41
N ARG A 78 -40.73 -42.00 -5.71
CA ARG A 78 -41.82 -41.26 -5.02
C ARG A 78 -41.50 -41.01 -3.53
N LEU A 79 -40.27 -41.06 -3.11
CA LEU A 79 -39.80 -40.77 -1.72
C LEU A 79 -39.24 -39.37 -1.57
N GLY A 80 -39.30 -38.54 -2.63
CA GLY A 80 -38.81 -37.16 -2.65
C GLY A 80 -39.67 -36.29 -3.56
N THR A 81 -39.50 -34.97 -3.43
CA THR A 81 -40.22 -33.96 -4.18
C THR A 81 -39.39 -33.39 -5.34
N ALA A 82 -40.06 -32.92 -6.39
CA ALA A 82 -39.40 -32.18 -7.49
C ALA A 82 -38.73 -30.90 -6.97
N GLU A 83 -39.32 -30.25 -5.96
CA GLU A 83 -38.79 -29.05 -5.32
C GLU A 83 -37.38 -29.29 -4.75
N ALA A 84 -37.18 -30.44 -4.05
CA ALA A 84 -35.85 -30.79 -3.52
C ALA A 84 -34.78 -30.95 -4.62
N VAL A 85 -35.15 -31.47 -5.80
CA VAL A 85 -34.26 -31.57 -6.96
C VAL A 85 -33.95 -30.18 -7.49
N HIS A 86 -34.93 -29.30 -7.65
CA HIS A 86 -34.73 -27.94 -8.14
C HIS A 86 -33.85 -27.12 -7.20
N GLN A 87 -34.04 -27.24 -5.90
CA GLN A 87 -33.18 -26.57 -4.89
C GLN A 87 -31.70 -26.99 -5.01
N LEU A 88 -31.43 -28.28 -5.19
CA LEU A 88 -30.07 -28.78 -5.39
C LEU A 88 -29.47 -28.36 -6.75
N GLN A 89 -30.28 -28.23 -7.81
CA GLN A 89 -29.83 -27.69 -9.09
C GLN A 89 -29.45 -26.20 -8.97
N LEU A 90 -30.27 -25.39 -8.29
CA LEU A 90 -29.95 -23.99 -8.02
C LEU A 90 -28.66 -23.85 -7.25
N GLN A 91 -28.46 -24.69 -6.22
CA GLN A 91 -27.25 -24.67 -5.40
C GLN A 91 -26.00 -25.07 -6.19
N ALA A 92 -26.09 -26.09 -7.05
CA ALA A 92 -25.01 -26.46 -7.94
C ALA A 92 -24.64 -25.32 -8.92
N GLY A 93 -25.64 -24.60 -9.43
CA GLY A 93 -25.44 -23.40 -10.25
C GLY A 93 -24.69 -22.30 -9.49
N GLN A 94 -25.07 -22.03 -8.23
CA GLN A 94 -24.39 -21.05 -7.37
C GLN A 94 -22.93 -21.43 -7.10
N SER A 95 -22.67 -22.71 -6.80
CA SER A 95 -21.33 -23.23 -6.58
C SER A 95 -20.45 -23.09 -7.85
N ALA A 96 -21.02 -23.33 -9.02
CA ALA A 96 -20.32 -23.17 -10.30
C ALA A 96 -19.98 -21.69 -10.58
N ALA A 97 -20.91 -20.76 -10.32
CA ALA A 97 -20.68 -19.33 -10.44
C ALA A 97 -19.58 -18.83 -9.48
N LEU A 98 -19.63 -19.26 -8.22
CA LEU A 98 -18.60 -18.90 -7.22
C LEU A 98 -17.22 -19.45 -7.64
N ARG A 99 -17.17 -20.66 -8.16
CA ARG A 99 -15.93 -21.25 -8.69
C ARG A 99 -15.33 -20.43 -9.83
N ALA A 100 -16.16 -19.92 -10.75
CA ALA A 100 -15.72 -19.03 -11.84
C ALA A 100 -15.15 -17.72 -11.30
N SER A 101 -15.83 -17.07 -10.36
CA SER A 101 -15.38 -15.85 -9.71
C SER A 101 -14.04 -16.04 -8.96
N LEU A 102 -13.86 -17.15 -8.25
CA LEU A 102 -12.60 -17.46 -7.57
C LEU A 102 -11.44 -17.68 -8.56
N ARG A 103 -11.69 -18.29 -9.71
CA ARG A 103 -10.69 -18.42 -10.78
C ARG A 103 -10.26 -17.06 -11.33
N GLU A 104 -11.22 -16.18 -11.59
CA GLU A 104 -10.95 -14.84 -12.07
C GLU A 104 -10.12 -14.06 -11.05
N THR A 105 -10.52 -14.05 -9.77
CA THR A 105 -9.80 -13.35 -8.69
C THR A 105 -8.37 -13.89 -8.56
N GLN A 106 -8.20 -15.22 -8.58
CA GLN A 106 -6.88 -15.84 -8.51
C GLN A 106 -5.99 -15.44 -9.71
N ALA A 107 -6.53 -15.50 -10.93
CA ALA A 107 -5.79 -15.13 -12.13
C ALA A 107 -5.39 -13.65 -12.10
N ARG A 108 -6.31 -12.77 -11.71
CA ARG A 108 -6.06 -11.32 -11.58
C ARG A 108 -4.94 -11.04 -10.57
N SER A 109 -5.03 -11.62 -9.37
CA SER A 109 -3.99 -11.45 -8.34
C SER A 109 -2.65 -12.03 -8.76
N ALA A 110 -2.63 -13.18 -9.47
CA ALA A 110 -1.42 -13.78 -10.00
C ALA A 110 -0.75 -12.91 -11.08
N HIS A 111 -1.51 -12.31 -11.99
CA HIS A 111 -0.97 -11.39 -13.00
C HIS A 111 -0.48 -10.08 -12.35
N MET A 112 -1.20 -9.54 -11.36
CA MET A 112 -0.76 -8.36 -10.62
C MET A 112 0.54 -8.63 -9.85
N LEU A 113 0.64 -9.77 -9.18
CA LEU A 113 1.87 -10.16 -8.48
C LEU A 113 3.04 -10.31 -9.45
N ALA A 114 2.82 -10.96 -10.62
CA ALA A 114 3.85 -11.07 -11.64
C ALA A 114 4.33 -9.68 -12.10
N ALA A 115 3.43 -8.74 -12.35
CA ALA A 115 3.76 -7.36 -12.72
C ALA A 115 4.57 -6.64 -11.64
N LEU A 116 4.19 -6.76 -10.35
CA LEU A 116 4.94 -6.19 -9.22
C LEU A 116 6.36 -6.76 -9.11
N LEU A 117 6.56 -8.03 -9.54
CA LEU A 117 7.86 -8.69 -9.57
C LEU A 117 8.63 -8.47 -10.88
N GLY A 118 8.16 -7.59 -11.77
CA GLY A 118 8.77 -7.33 -13.07
C GLY A 118 8.67 -8.48 -14.09
N ARG A 119 7.72 -9.41 -13.89
CA ARG A 119 7.51 -10.56 -14.76
C ARG A 119 6.31 -10.35 -15.69
N THR A 120 6.41 -10.78 -16.92
CA THR A 120 5.32 -10.71 -17.91
C THR A 120 4.27 -11.80 -17.74
N ARG A 121 4.60 -12.90 -17.07
CA ARG A 121 3.71 -14.03 -16.85
C ARG A 121 3.76 -14.49 -15.39
N PRO A 122 2.61 -14.90 -14.82
CA PRO A 122 2.57 -15.48 -13.49
C PRO A 122 3.18 -16.88 -13.48
N ASP A 123 3.62 -17.33 -12.31
CA ASP A 123 4.00 -18.72 -12.10
C ASP A 123 2.77 -19.63 -12.27
N ALA A 124 2.95 -20.74 -12.97
CA ALA A 124 1.87 -21.70 -13.22
C ALA A 124 1.27 -22.28 -11.92
N GLN A 125 2.07 -22.40 -10.87
CA GLN A 125 1.61 -22.89 -9.56
C GLN A 125 0.61 -21.92 -8.91
N TRP A 126 0.69 -20.62 -9.20
CA TRP A 126 -0.26 -19.63 -8.66
C TRP A 126 -1.66 -19.74 -9.25
N LEU A 127 -1.81 -20.41 -10.40
CA LEU A 127 -3.09 -20.57 -11.11
C LEU A 127 -3.80 -21.89 -10.78
N GLN A 128 -3.16 -22.79 -10.04
CA GLN A 128 -3.72 -24.08 -9.65
C GLN A 128 -4.50 -23.96 -8.34
N ALA A 129 -5.49 -24.85 -8.13
CA ALA A 129 -6.13 -25.02 -6.84
C ALA A 129 -5.18 -25.80 -5.91
N ASP A 130 -5.09 -25.40 -4.66
CA ASP A 130 -4.27 -26.10 -3.66
C ASP A 130 -4.91 -25.99 -2.28
N ALA A 131 -5.45 -27.11 -1.79
CA ALA A 131 -6.04 -27.21 -0.47
C ALA A 131 -5.05 -27.00 0.67
N LYS A 132 -3.76 -27.24 0.42
CA LYS A 132 -2.69 -27.12 1.41
C LYS A 132 -1.87 -25.83 1.22
N ALA A 133 -2.32 -24.91 0.35
CA ALA A 133 -1.64 -23.65 0.13
C ALA A 133 -1.35 -22.97 1.47
N PRO A 134 -0.08 -22.66 1.80
CA PRO A 134 0.23 -22.02 3.07
C PRO A 134 -0.39 -20.63 3.12
N LEU A 135 -1.17 -20.38 4.17
CA LEU A 135 -1.52 -19.02 4.57
C LEU A 135 -0.48 -18.62 5.62
N PRO A 136 0.48 -17.75 5.29
CA PRO A 136 1.48 -17.33 6.24
C PRO A 136 0.78 -16.66 7.44
N GLY A 137 0.99 -17.26 8.60
CA GLY A 137 0.59 -16.64 9.86
C GLY A 137 1.66 -15.64 10.28
N PRO A 138 1.31 -14.43 10.71
CA PRO A 138 2.28 -13.51 11.25
C PRO A 138 2.91 -14.09 12.50
N GLN A 139 4.24 -14.06 12.58
CA GLN A 139 4.91 -14.23 13.85
C GLN A 139 4.55 -13.04 14.74
N ALA A 140 4.27 -13.29 16.02
CA ALA A 140 3.85 -12.24 16.93
C ALA A 140 4.92 -11.13 16.96
N LEU A 141 4.60 -9.96 16.38
CA LEU A 141 5.37 -8.76 16.70
C LEU A 141 5.03 -8.44 18.16
N GLY A 142 6.03 -8.43 19.03
CA GLY A 142 5.88 -8.05 20.43
C GLY A 142 5.60 -6.55 20.63
N VAL A 143 4.69 -5.99 19.83
CA VAL A 143 4.27 -4.58 19.93
C VAL A 143 3.20 -4.49 21.01
N ALA A 144 3.64 -4.52 22.27
CA ALA A 144 2.74 -4.38 23.41
C ALA A 144 2.35 -2.92 23.69
N VAL A 145 3.15 -1.95 23.25
CA VAL A 145 2.91 -0.51 23.41
C VAL A 145 3.52 0.19 22.20
N LEU A 146 2.79 1.13 21.62
CA LEU A 146 3.29 2.03 20.58
C LEU A 146 4.20 3.08 21.22
N PRO A 147 5.53 3.00 21.07
CA PRO A 147 6.37 4.14 21.40
C PRO A 147 6.04 5.27 20.42
N ALA A 148 5.87 6.49 20.92
CA ALA A 148 5.67 7.68 20.07
C ALA A 148 6.80 7.84 19.01
N ASP A 149 7.96 7.24 19.25
CA ASP A 149 9.09 7.21 18.31
C ASP A 149 8.83 6.42 17.04
N LEU A 150 7.95 5.39 17.05
CA LEU A 150 7.58 4.65 15.84
C LEU A 150 6.79 5.51 14.85
N LEU A 151 6.05 6.50 15.33
CA LEU A 151 5.36 7.44 14.44
C LEU A 151 6.35 8.34 13.69
N ARG A 152 7.50 8.67 14.27
CA ARG A 152 8.53 9.48 13.62
C ARG A 152 9.22 8.76 12.45
N THR A 153 9.20 7.44 12.45
CA THR A 153 9.77 6.63 11.35
C THR A 153 8.81 6.51 10.15
N ARG A 154 7.57 6.96 10.28
CA ARG A 154 6.58 6.92 9.20
C ARG A 154 6.97 7.83 8.04
N PRO A 155 7.00 7.31 6.81
CA PRO A 155 7.41 8.09 5.65
C PRO A 155 6.48 9.26 5.33
N ASP A 156 5.18 9.13 5.57
CA ASP A 156 4.18 10.18 5.36
C ASP A 156 4.37 11.35 6.33
N ILE A 157 4.70 11.07 7.60
CA ILE A 157 5.02 12.09 8.61
C ILE A 157 6.34 12.79 8.24
N GLN A 158 7.36 12.05 7.77
CA GLN A 158 8.62 12.63 7.31
C GLN A 158 8.42 13.55 6.09
N VAL A 159 7.57 13.16 5.14
CA VAL A 159 7.19 14.00 3.98
C VAL A 159 6.46 15.27 4.44
N ALA A 160 5.53 15.15 5.39
CA ALA A 160 4.83 16.29 5.94
C ALA A 160 5.76 17.22 6.72
N GLN A 161 6.73 16.69 7.49
CA GLN A 161 7.78 17.47 8.14
C GLN A 161 8.64 18.20 7.11
N ALA A 162 9.11 17.52 6.07
CA ALA A 162 9.87 18.14 4.99
C ALA A 162 9.09 19.28 4.30
N ALA A 163 7.76 19.15 4.17
CA ALA A 163 6.90 20.19 3.65
C ALA A 163 6.86 21.44 4.56
N VAL A 164 6.87 21.27 5.88
CA VAL A 164 6.98 22.38 6.84
C VAL A 164 8.34 23.07 6.70
N GLU A 165 9.43 22.32 6.66
CA GLU A 165 10.79 22.86 6.50
C GLU A 165 10.93 23.62 5.19
N ARG A 166 10.36 23.10 4.09
CA ARG A 166 10.32 23.76 2.79
C ARG A 166 9.52 25.06 2.85
N ALA A 167 8.32 25.07 3.44
CA ALA A 167 7.50 26.27 3.56
C ALA A 167 8.17 27.33 4.42
N ALA A 168 8.89 26.95 5.49
CA ALA A 168 9.68 27.86 6.30
C ALA A 168 10.86 28.46 5.51
N ALA A 169 11.51 27.68 4.67
CA ALA A 169 12.57 28.16 3.79
C ALA A 169 12.02 29.10 2.71
N GLU A 170 10.88 28.78 2.09
CA GLU A 170 10.20 29.63 1.11
C GLU A 170 9.76 30.98 1.73
N GLN A 171 9.29 30.97 3.00
CA GLN A 171 9.02 32.18 3.75
C GLN A 171 10.29 33.03 3.92
N GLY A 172 11.41 32.39 4.28
CA GLY A 172 12.71 33.06 4.39
C GLY A 172 13.15 33.71 3.07
N ILE A 173 12.98 33.02 1.94
CA ILE A 173 13.28 33.55 0.59
C ILE A 173 12.36 34.73 0.26
N ALA A 174 11.05 34.62 0.56
CA ALA A 174 10.09 35.70 0.31
C ALA A 174 10.36 36.93 1.17
N HIS A 175 10.75 36.75 2.43
CA HIS A 175 11.20 37.84 3.30
C HIS A 175 12.50 38.49 2.80
N ALA A 176 13.49 37.71 2.38
CA ALA A 176 14.72 38.24 1.84
C ALA A 176 14.49 39.07 0.56
N ALA A 177 13.46 38.74 -0.22
CA ALA A 177 13.07 39.50 -1.43
C ALA A 177 12.51 40.91 -1.13
N LEU A 178 12.23 41.26 0.12
CA LEU A 178 11.86 42.62 0.54
C LEU A 178 13.06 43.55 0.59
N TYR A 179 14.28 43.03 0.66
CA TYR A 179 15.53 43.75 0.77
C TYR A 179 16.26 43.90 -0.57
N PRO A 180 17.24 44.83 -0.69
CA PRO A 180 18.07 44.97 -1.87
C PRO A 180 18.85 43.69 -2.20
N ARG A 181 18.87 43.28 -3.47
CA ARG A 181 19.59 42.11 -3.95
C ARG A 181 20.91 42.52 -4.59
N PHE A 182 21.98 41.85 -4.20
CA PHE A 182 23.34 42.13 -4.70
C PHE A 182 23.81 40.94 -5.55
N VAL A 183 24.09 41.22 -6.82
CA VAL A 183 24.52 40.21 -7.79
C VAL A 183 25.84 40.68 -8.40
N ILE A 184 26.83 39.80 -8.51
CA ILE A 184 28.03 40.01 -9.30
C ILE A 184 27.81 39.28 -10.61
N GLY A 185 27.74 40.03 -11.73
CA GLY A 185 27.49 39.49 -13.05
C GLY A 185 28.67 39.69 -14.01
N GLY A 186 28.84 38.72 -14.91
CA GLY A 186 29.79 38.87 -16.03
C GLY A 186 29.20 38.23 -17.28
N SER A 187 29.37 38.92 -18.43
CA SER A 187 29.02 38.36 -19.73
C SER A 187 30.17 38.51 -20.69
N LEU A 188 30.33 37.55 -21.59
CA LEU A 188 31.28 37.58 -22.69
C LEU A 188 30.46 37.65 -23.97
N LEU A 189 30.50 38.82 -24.64
CA LEU A 189 29.81 39.02 -25.90
C LEU A 189 30.80 38.81 -27.04
N TYR A 190 30.51 37.83 -27.92
CA TYR A 190 31.22 37.67 -29.18
C TYR A 190 30.37 38.23 -30.30
N SER A 191 30.86 39.26 -31.01
CA SER A 191 30.19 39.82 -32.18
C SER A 191 31.01 39.54 -33.44
N PHE A 192 30.37 38.97 -34.46
CA PHE A 192 30.92 38.76 -35.78
C PHE A 192 30.16 39.65 -36.79
N ASN A 193 30.88 40.53 -37.50
CA ASN A 193 30.27 41.29 -38.56
C ASN A 193 30.32 40.49 -39.87
N ILE A 194 29.18 40.01 -40.37
CA ILE A 194 29.05 39.14 -41.55
C ILE A 194 28.87 39.98 -42.83
N THR A 195 28.59 41.28 -42.73
CA THR A 195 28.13 42.11 -43.86
C THR A 195 29.25 42.75 -44.69
N GLN A 196 30.51 42.71 -44.27
CA GLN A 196 31.64 43.16 -45.05
C GLN A 196 32.73 42.10 -45.07
N ASN A 197 33.12 41.65 -46.20
CA ASN A 197 34.15 40.66 -46.52
C ASN A 197 35.56 41.01 -45.98
N LEU A 198 35.66 41.79 -44.93
CA LEU A 198 36.83 42.18 -44.19
C LEU A 198 36.91 41.43 -42.88
N ARG A 199 37.80 40.48 -42.81
CA ARG A 199 38.21 39.74 -41.57
C ARG A 199 38.90 40.73 -40.63
N THR A 200 38.17 41.63 -40.03
CA THR A 200 38.76 42.53 -39.03
C THR A 200 37.77 42.76 -37.92
N THR A 201 38.30 42.47 -36.74
CA THR A 201 37.78 42.71 -35.38
C THR A 201 36.72 41.74 -34.90
N GLN A 202 37.20 40.73 -34.19
CA GLN A 202 36.45 40.12 -33.10
C GLN A 202 36.30 41.19 -32.02
N ASP A 203 35.14 41.80 -31.92
CA ASP A 203 34.81 42.61 -30.74
C ASP A 203 34.38 41.70 -29.62
N ASN A 204 35.35 41.32 -28.81
CA ASN A 204 35.14 40.65 -27.55
C ASN A 204 34.92 41.72 -26.47
N ALA A 205 33.70 41.90 -26.02
CA ALA A 205 33.39 42.81 -24.91
C ALA A 205 33.09 42.00 -23.63
N PRO A 206 34.11 41.71 -22.82
CA PRO A 206 33.85 41.19 -21.48
C PRO A 206 33.24 42.29 -20.63
N THR A 207 32.08 42.06 -20.07
CA THR A 207 31.48 42.92 -19.04
C THR A 207 31.50 42.20 -17.70
N PHE A 208 32.01 42.86 -16.68
CA PHE A 208 32.00 42.36 -15.31
C PHE A 208 31.68 43.54 -14.38
N GLY A 209 30.75 43.31 -13.47
CA GLY A 209 30.38 44.34 -12.50
C GLY A 209 29.37 43.92 -11.45
N PRO A 210 29.31 44.63 -10.33
CA PRO A 210 28.27 44.47 -9.36
C PRO A 210 26.95 45.09 -9.86
N GLN A 211 25.84 44.42 -9.61
CA GLN A 211 24.49 44.89 -9.87
C GLN A 211 23.71 44.88 -8.57
N ILE A 212 23.03 45.98 -8.25
CA ILE A 212 22.15 46.10 -7.08
C ILE A 212 20.73 46.26 -7.62
N ASP A 213 19.85 45.37 -7.19
CA ASP A 213 18.40 45.44 -7.45
C ASP A 213 17.70 45.92 -6.19
N ILE A 214 17.16 47.14 -6.19
CA ILE A 214 16.46 47.74 -5.07
C ILE A 214 14.96 47.82 -5.37
N PRO A 215 14.10 47.12 -4.65
CA PRO A 215 12.65 47.18 -4.86
C PRO A 215 12.04 48.47 -4.30
N LEU A 216 11.94 49.52 -5.13
CA LEU A 216 11.42 50.82 -4.67
C LEU A 216 9.90 50.89 -4.81
N PHE A 217 9.33 50.43 -5.92
CA PHE A 217 7.90 50.52 -6.19
C PHE A 217 7.43 49.24 -6.87
N ASP A 218 6.73 48.35 -6.15
CA ASP A 218 6.13 47.12 -6.69
C ASP A 218 4.64 46.96 -6.30
N TRP A 219 4.02 48.07 -5.86
CA TRP A 219 2.61 48.13 -5.46
C TRP A 219 2.24 47.14 -4.34
N GLY A 220 3.18 46.81 -3.47
CA GLY A 220 3.00 45.88 -2.37
C GLY A 220 3.08 44.40 -2.75
N ARG A 221 3.42 44.06 -4.01
CA ARG A 221 3.47 42.69 -4.50
C ARG A 221 4.39 41.79 -3.67
N ARG A 222 5.63 42.24 -3.36
CA ARG A 222 6.59 41.43 -2.58
C ARG A 222 6.11 41.26 -1.13
N ARG A 223 5.46 42.25 -0.56
CA ARG A 223 4.88 42.16 0.78
C ARG A 223 3.73 41.17 0.81
N SER A 224 2.79 41.25 -0.13
CA SER A 224 1.72 40.26 -0.26
C SER A 224 2.26 38.84 -0.50
N GLN A 225 3.39 38.70 -1.22
CA GLN A 225 4.04 37.41 -1.40
C GLN A 225 4.66 36.87 -0.11
N ALA A 226 5.27 37.74 0.73
CA ALA A 226 5.77 37.34 2.04
C ALA A 226 4.63 36.95 2.98
N ASP A 227 3.53 37.72 3.02
CA ASP A 227 2.34 37.41 3.82
C ASP A 227 1.72 36.07 3.36
N ALA A 228 1.64 35.83 2.05
CA ALA A 228 1.15 34.56 1.50
C ALA A 228 2.03 33.36 1.88
N SER A 229 3.36 33.52 1.92
CA SER A 229 4.29 32.47 2.32
C SER A 229 4.19 32.15 3.81
N GLU A 230 3.88 33.15 4.66
CA GLU A 230 3.61 32.94 6.08
C GLU A 230 2.35 32.08 6.29
N LEU A 231 1.26 32.39 5.56
CA LEU A 231 0.04 31.59 5.61
C LEU A 231 0.28 30.17 5.07
N ALA A 232 1.11 30.02 4.05
CA ALA A 232 1.50 28.70 3.50
C ALA A 232 2.27 27.88 4.56
N LEU A 233 3.16 28.50 5.33
CA LEU A 233 3.85 27.84 6.45
C LEU A 233 2.85 27.37 7.51
N GLN A 234 1.91 28.26 7.91
CA GLN A 234 0.86 27.89 8.87
C GLN A 234 0.02 26.71 8.37
N ALA A 235 -0.36 26.71 7.09
CA ALA A 235 -1.08 25.60 6.47
C ALA A 235 -0.26 24.29 6.50
N ALA A 236 1.05 24.33 6.17
CA ALA A 236 1.93 23.18 6.22
C ALA A 236 2.06 22.60 7.65
N VAL A 237 2.12 23.45 8.69
CA VAL A 237 2.13 23.01 10.08
C VAL A 237 0.83 22.30 10.45
N GLN A 238 -0.32 22.80 10.01
CA GLN A 238 -1.60 22.12 10.27
C GLN A 238 -1.69 20.77 9.52
N ALA A 239 -1.19 20.70 8.28
CA ALA A 239 -1.12 19.46 7.53
C ALA A 239 -0.21 18.42 8.21
N TYR A 240 0.94 18.84 8.75
CA TYR A 240 1.81 17.98 9.56
C TYR A 240 1.09 17.43 10.80
N ARG A 241 0.40 18.29 11.55
CA ARG A 241 -0.40 17.87 12.72
C ARG A 241 -1.46 16.83 12.32
N GLN A 242 -2.15 17.08 11.20
CA GLN A 242 -3.16 16.16 10.70
C GLN A 242 -2.54 14.80 10.32
N SER A 243 -1.39 14.78 9.63
CA SER A 243 -0.73 13.52 9.27
C SER A 243 -0.31 12.70 10.50
N VAL A 244 0.06 13.35 11.60
CA VAL A 244 0.35 12.66 12.88
C VAL A 244 -0.91 12.04 13.46
N LEU A 245 -2.03 12.79 13.50
CA LEU A 245 -3.30 12.27 13.99
C LEU A 245 -3.83 11.10 13.16
N ASP A 246 -3.76 11.23 11.84
CA ASP A 246 -4.13 10.17 10.91
C ASP A 246 -3.27 8.92 11.11
N GLY A 247 -1.96 9.12 11.32
CA GLY A 247 -1.03 8.03 11.64
C GLY A 247 -1.39 7.28 12.91
N VAL A 248 -1.75 7.98 13.99
CA VAL A 248 -2.23 7.36 15.24
C VAL A 248 -3.51 6.57 14.98
N ALA A 249 -4.49 7.20 14.32
CA ALA A 249 -5.78 6.56 14.05
C ALA A 249 -5.63 5.30 13.17
N GLU A 250 -4.72 5.32 12.19
CA GLU A 250 -4.44 4.17 11.32
C GLU A 250 -3.86 3.00 12.13
N VAL A 251 -2.92 3.26 13.04
CA VAL A 251 -2.33 2.21 13.86
C VAL A 251 -3.35 1.64 14.84
N GLU A 252 -4.10 2.47 15.55
CA GLU A 252 -5.16 2.02 16.47
C GLU A 252 -6.23 1.18 15.74
N SER A 253 -6.62 1.62 14.54
CA SER A 253 -7.56 0.87 13.70
C SER A 253 -7.00 -0.48 13.25
N ALA A 254 -5.71 -0.54 12.91
CA ALA A 254 -5.04 -1.79 12.51
C ALA A 254 -4.93 -2.77 13.69
N LEU A 255 -4.64 -2.27 14.90
CA LEU A 255 -4.61 -3.09 16.13
C LEU A 255 -6.00 -3.63 16.45
N ALA A 256 -7.03 -2.80 16.44
CA ALA A 256 -8.40 -3.22 16.68
C ALA A 256 -8.87 -4.27 15.66
N ALA A 257 -8.52 -4.09 14.37
CA ALA A 257 -8.80 -5.07 13.33
C ALA A 257 -8.09 -6.40 13.59
N LEU A 258 -6.84 -6.37 14.05
CA LEU A 258 -6.06 -7.57 14.37
C LEU A 258 -6.71 -8.37 15.52
N ASP A 259 -7.11 -7.69 16.59
CA ASP A 259 -7.75 -8.32 17.74
C ASP A 259 -9.12 -8.91 17.37
N ALA A 260 -9.93 -8.18 16.61
CA ALA A 260 -11.20 -8.69 16.11
C ALA A 260 -11.04 -9.95 15.25
N GLN A 261 -9.98 -10.03 14.40
CA GLN A 261 -9.72 -11.23 13.62
C GLN A 261 -9.23 -12.40 14.49
N ARG A 262 -8.46 -12.16 15.55
CA ARG A 262 -8.06 -13.19 16.52
C ARG A 262 -9.28 -13.81 17.23
N GLU A 263 -10.18 -12.98 17.71
CA GLU A 263 -11.43 -13.44 18.34
C GLU A 263 -12.29 -14.25 17.36
N ARG A 264 -12.42 -13.76 16.11
CA ARG A 264 -13.15 -14.46 15.07
C ARG A 264 -12.56 -15.83 14.75
N ILE A 265 -11.23 -15.93 14.64
CA ILE A 265 -10.55 -17.22 14.41
C ILE A 265 -10.80 -18.18 15.55
N ALA A 266 -10.71 -17.75 16.81
CA ALA A 266 -10.97 -18.58 17.98
C ALA A 266 -12.43 -19.11 17.99
N SER A 267 -13.41 -18.27 17.68
CA SER A 267 -14.82 -18.66 17.55
C SER A 267 -15.04 -19.69 16.43
N LEU A 268 -14.42 -19.46 15.25
CA LEU A 268 -14.52 -20.40 14.12
C LEU A 268 -13.84 -21.74 14.41
N GLN A 269 -12.72 -21.75 15.15
CA GLN A 269 -12.08 -22.98 15.60
C GLN A 269 -12.97 -23.80 16.51
N SER A 270 -13.65 -23.17 17.47
CA SER A 270 -14.63 -23.81 18.33
C SER A 270 -15.79 -24.40 17.50
N THR A 271 -16.34 -23.63 16.56
CA THR A 271 -17.38 -24.09 15.64
C THR A 271 -16.94 -25.33 14.83
N GLN A 272 -15.72 -25.32 14.33
CA GLN A 272 -15.18 -26.47 13.57
C GLN A 272 -15.04 -27.72 14.42
N GLN A 273 -14.65 -27.61 15.69
CA GLN A 273 -14.58 -28.77 16.61
C GLN A 273 -15.96 -29.41 16.78
N VAL A 274 -17.00 -28.58 16.97
CA VAL A 274 -18.39 -29.07 17.10
C VAL A 274 -18.85 -29.72 15.79
N LEU A 275 -18.55 -29.14 14.63
CA LEU A 275 -18.94 -29.71 13.35
C LEU A 275 -18.19 -31.02 13.04
N ALA A 276 -16.90 -31.12 13.37
CA ALA A 276 -16.14 -32.36 13.22
C ALA A 276 -16.69 -33.49 14.08
N GLU A 277 -17.08 -33.20 15.33
CA GLU A 277 -17.71 -34.18 16.19
C GLU A 277 -19.10 -34.63 15.65
N ARG A 278 -19.89 -33.66 15.16
CA ARG A 278 -21.17 -33.96 14.50
C ARG A 278 -21.00 -34.86 13.26
N GLU A 279 -19.99 -34.58 12.45
CA GLU A 279 -19.66 -35.40 11.27
C GLU A 279 -19.25 -36.81 11.67
N ARG A 280 -18.43 -36.95 12.71
CA ARG A 280 -18.01 -38.23 13.26
C ARG A 280 -19.22 -39.08 13.77
N VAL A 281 -20.11 -38.45 14.51
CA VAL A 281 -21.34 -39.10 15.00
C VAL A 281 -22.22 -39.54 13.82
N GLN A 282 -22.36 -38.70 12.80
CA GLN A 282 -23.14 -38.97 11.62
C GLN A 282 -22.58 -40.17 10.81
N ASP A 283 -21.25 -40.22 10.64
CA ASP A 283 -20.57 -41.35 9.97
C ASP A 283 -20.77 -42.67 10.77
N GLN A 284 -20.76 -42.64 12.08
CA GLN A 284 -21.08 -43.81 12.92
C GLN A 284 -22.53 -44.29 12.73
N ARG A 285 -23.50 -43.35 12.72
CA ARG A 285 -24.92 -43.67 12.50
C ARG A 285 -25.13 -44.27 11.10
N LEU A 286 -24.44 -43.75 10.09
CA LEU A 286 -24.49 -44.30 8.74
C LEU A 286 -23.96 -45.75 8.71
N LYS A 287 -22.81 -46.02 9.36
CA LYS A 287 -22.20 -47.35 9.44
C LYS A 287 -23.11 -48.39 10.15
N LEU A 288 -23.89 -47.91 11.15
CA LEU A 288 -24.85 -48.74 11.89
C LEU A 288 -26.20 -48.86 11.18
N GLY A 289 -26.38 -48.29 9.99
CA GLY A 289 -27.64 -48.29 9.26
C GLY A 289 -28.76 -47.46 9.90
N LEU A 290 -28.41 -46.60 10.84
CA LEU A 290 -29.36 -45.73 11.57
C LEU A 290 -29.65 -44.41 10.82
N ASP A 291 -28.95 -44.15 9.73
CA ASP A 291 -29.17 -42.97 8.89
C ASP A 291 -28.87 -43.28 7.41
N SER A 292 -29.30 -42.40 6.50
CA SER A 292 -29.05 -42.51 5.06
C SER A 292 -27.86 -41.67 4.63
N GLU A 293 -27.23 -42.03 3.52
CA GLU A 293 -26.18 -41.20 2.87
C GLU A 293 -26.68 -39.80 2.62
N PHE A 294 -27.93 -39.64 2.18
CA PHE A 294 -28.55 -38.33 1.95
C PHE A 294 -28.59 -37.47 3.22
N GLY A 295 -28.88 -38.05 4.37
CA GLY A 295 -28.88 -37.37 5.69
C GLY A 295 -27.49 -36.86 6.10
N GLY A 296 -26.42 -37.57 5.68
CA GLY A 296 -25.03 -37.22 5.97
C GLY A 296 -24.46 -36.07 5.13
N LEU A 297 -25.12 -35.66 4.05
CA LEU A 297 -24.59 -34.61 3.16
C LEU A 297 -24.67 -33.21 3.75
N ALA A 298 -25.75 -32.89 4.52
CA ALA A 298 -25.92 -31.58 5.10
C ALA A 298 -24.85 -31.25 6.18
N PRO A 299 -24.50 -32.14 7.14
CA PRO A 299 -23.38 -31.93 8.05
C PRO A 299 -22.02 -31.71 7.34
N ARG A 300 -21.71 -32.50 6.31
CA ARG A 300 -20.48 -32.36 5.53
C ARG A 300 -20.41 -31.01 4.84
N ARG A 301 -21.53 -30.55 4.28
CA ARG A 301 -21.61 -29.24 3.65
C ARG A 301 -21.37 -28.13 4.68
N ALA A 302 -21.95 -28.21 5.86
CA ALA A 302 -21.74 -27.25 6.96
C ALA A 302 -20.26 -27.22 7.39
N ALA A 303 -19.58 -28.38 7.42
CA ALA A 303 -18.15 -28.44 7.72
C ALA A 303 -17.28 -27.78 6.65
N LEU A 304 -17.61 -27.96 5.35
CA LEU A 304 -16.91 -27.26 4.27
C LEU A 304 -17.11 -25.74 4.31
N GLN A 305 -18.33 -25.30 4.61
CA GLN A 305 -18.63 -23.87 4.78
C GLN A 305 -17.80 -23.27 5.92
N ALA A 306 -17.74 -23.94 7.07
CA ALA A 306 -16.93 -23.47 8.21
C ALA A 306 -15.43 -23.43 7.89
N ARG A 307 -14.91 -24.40 7.11
CA ARG A 307 -13.51 -24.35 6.62
C ARG A 307 -13.26 -23.18 5.66
N SER A 308 -14.24 -22.85 4.82
CA SER A 308 -14.19 -21.70 3.92
C SER A 308 -14.15 -20.39 4.71
N GLU A 309 -15.01 -20.25 5.72
CA GLU A 309 -15.03 -19.08 6.61
C GLU A 309 -13.73 -18.95 7.41
N GLN A 310 -13.17 -20.04 7.93
CA GLN A 310 -11.88 -20.03 8.59
C GLN A 310 -10.76 -19.60 7.65
N THR A 311 -10.74 -20.08 6.40
CA THR A 311 -9.75 -19.68 5.40
C THR A 311 -9.81 -18.17 5.17
N THR A 312 -11.02 -17.61 5.07
CA THR A 312 -11.24 -16.17 4.93
C THR A 312 -10.76 -15.40 6.16
N ALA A 313 -11.06 -15.88 7.36
CA ALA A 313 -10.64 -15.22 8.61
C ALA A 313 -9.10 -15.24 8.79
N LEU A 314 -8.45 -16.35 8.45
CA LEU A 314 -6.98 -16.45 8.50
C LEU A 314 -6.32 -15.48 7.49
N ALA A 315 -6.85 -15.38 6.27
CA ALA A 315 -6.36 -14.42 5.29
C ALA A 315 -6.59 -12.97 5.75
N ALA A 316 -7.76 -12.65 6.30
CA ALA A 316 -8.08 -11.34 6.85
C ALA A 316 -7.16 -10.98 8.04
N HIS A 317 -6.83 -11.93 8.91
CA HIS A 317 -5.86 -11.74 9.99
C HIS A 317 -4.46 -11.41 9.45
N ALA A 318 -3.99 -12.14 8.43
CA ALA A 318 -2.71 -11.86 7.80
C ALA A 318 -2.68 -10.47 7.12
N LEU A 319 -3.80 -10.07 6.47
CA LEU A 319 -3.94 -8.73 5.86
C LEU A 319 -3.98 -7.62 6.91
N ALA A 320 -4.67 -7.83 8.05
CA ALA A 320 -4.66 -6.86 9.16
C ALA A 320 -3.23 -6.65 9.70
N TYR A 321 -2.44 -7.71 9.71
CA TYR A 321 -1.03 -7.61 10.09
C TYR A 321 -0.18 -6.82 9.08
N VAL A 322 -0.42 -6.99 7.79
CA VAL A 322 0.22 -6.17 6.74
C VAL A 322 -0.18 -4.70 6.87
N ALA A 323 -1.45 -4.43 7.19
CA ALA A 323 -1.93 -3.09 7.46
C ALA A 323 -1.23 -2.46 8.67
N LEU A 324 -1.07 -3.20 9.77
CA LEU A 324 -0.31 -2.75 10.94
C LEU A 324 1.16 -2.47 10.59
N TYR A 325 1.81 -3.37 9.84
CA TYR A 325 3.18 -3.16 9.37
C TYR A 325 3.32 -1.85 8.57
N LYS A 326 2.38 -1.59 7.65
CA LYS A 326 2.33 -0.35 6.86
C LYS A 326 2.10 0.86 7.75
N ALA A 327 1.14 0.78 8.70
CA ALA A 327 0.83 1.83 9.64
C ALA A 327 2.00 2.19 10.58
N LEU A 328 2.91 1.24 10.84
CA LEU A 328 4.14 1.46 11.60
C LEU A 328 5.32 1.99 10.75
N GLY A 329 5.08 2.32 9.48
CA GLY A 329 6.10 2.89 8.59
C GLY A 329 6.99 1.87 7.88
N GLY A 330 6.71 0.57 8.03
CA GLY A 330 7.43 -0.51 7.35
C GLY A 330 8.76 -0.89 8.01
N ALA A 331 9.52 -1.75 7.33
CA ALA A 331 10.85 -2.17 7.79
C ALA A 331 11.88 -1.06 7.58
N PRO A 332 12.94 -0.98 8.41
CA PRO A 332 14.05 -0.08 8.18
C PRO A 332 14.71 -0.36 6.82
N LEU A 333 15.31 0.67 6.24
CA LEU A 333 16.10 0.54 5.01
C LEU A 333 17.23 -0.48 5.22
N PRO A 334 17.57 -1.30 4.19
CA PRO A 334 18.80 -2.10 4.23
C PRO A 334 20.02 -1.20 4.49
N ALA A 335 21.01 -1.72 5.22
CA ALA A 335 22.20 -0.96 5.61
C ALA A 335 22.97 -0.38 4.39
N GLU A 336 22.99 -1.08 3.26
CA GLU A 336 23.63 -0.64 2.00
C GLU A 336 23.02 0.68 1.44
N ASP A 337 21.74 0.91 1.67
CA ASP A 337 21.08 2.15 1.23
C ASP A 337 21.29 3.32 2.22
N GLN A 338 21.66 3.04 3.47
CA GLN A 338 22.03 4.06 4.46
C GLN A 338 23.41 4.62 4.15
N ASP A 339 24.39 3.79 3.81
CA ASP A 339 25.74 4.21 3.41
C ASP A 339 25.74 5.03 2.11
N ALA A 340 24.88 4.68 1.13
CA ALA A 340 24.71 5.47 -0.09
C ALA A 340 24.08 6.84 0.18
N ALA A 341 23.17 6.95 1.15
CA ALA A 341 22.56 8.21 1.55
C ALA A 341 23.56 9.13 2.29
N ASP A 342 24.42 8.55 3.12
CA ASP A 342 25.48 9.29 3.83
C ASP A 342 26.63 9.68 2.90
N SER A 343 26.97 8.85 1.90
CA SER A 343 28.00 9.18 0.91
C SER A 343 27.62 10.34 -0.01
N LEU A 344 26.33 10.53 -0.31
CA LEU A 344 25.82 11.69 -1.05
C LEU A 344 25.88 13.00 -0.24
N SER A 345 25.93 12.90 1.10
CA SER A 345 26.12 14.08 1.96
C SER A 345 27.55 14.61 1.98
N LEU A 346 28.51 13.84 1.48
CA LEU A 346 29.93 14.18 1.41
C LEU A 346 30.37 14.82 0.08
N ILE A 347 29.46 14.98 -0.89
CA ILE A 347 29.76 15.76 -2.11
C ILE A 347 29.53 17.22 -1.79
N HIS A 348 30.49 17.81 -1.05
CA HIS A 348 30.69 19.24 -1.01
C HIS A 348 31.38 19.67 -2.32
N ILE A 349 30.63 20.30 -3.22
CA ILE A 349 31.16 21.14 -4.29
C ILE A 349 30.69 22.57 -4.04
#